data_8600a9436b54ff93bc4498c082cc3365
#
_entry.id   8600a9436b54ff93bc4498c082cc3365
#
_cell.length_a   1.000
_cell.length_b   1.000
_cell.length_c   1.000
_cell.angle_alpha   90.00
_cell.angle_beta   90.00
_cell.angle_gamma   90.00
#
_symmetry.space_group_name_H-M   'P 1'
#
loop_
_entity.id
_entity.type
_entity.pdbx_description
1 polymer ?
#
loop_
_entity_poly.entity_id
_entity_poly.type
_entity_poly.pdbx_seq_one_letter_code
_entity_poly.pdbx_strand_id
1 'polypeptide(L)'
;MSQGSRSDRVADQIRSEIGQLLAREVHDPGIGFVTVTRVQVTPDLQQARVFYTVLGDEKARKATAGGLSRATPFLRRQIGSRLRLKRVPELFFAYDESIAGQDRIEQILNEIKHHEP
;
A
#
# COMPACT_ATOMS: atom_id res chain seq x y z
N MET A 1 -12.89 14.10 -15.71
CA MET A 1 -12.52 13.13 -14.69
C MET A 1 -11.77 11.97 -15.31
N SER A 2 -10.66 11.65 -14.71
CA SER A 2 -9.78 10.61 -15.21
C SER A 2 -10.21 9.19 -14.83
N GLN A 3 -11.44 9.03 -14.37
CA GLN A 3 -11.95 7.76 -13.84
C GLN A 3 -12.12 6.68 -14.87
N GLY A 4 -11.55 6.71 -15.93
CA GLY A 4 -11.65 5.69 -16.93
C GLY A 4 -10.33 5.40 -17.58
N SER A 5 -9.25 6.01 -17.11
CA SER A 5 -7.96 5.72 -17.71
C SER A 5 -7.56 4.28 -17.42
N ARG A 6 -6.82 3.69 -18.34
CA ARG A 6 -6.37 2.32 -18.18
C ARG A 6 -5.47 2.15 -16.96
N SER A 7 -4.58 3.12 -16.73
CA SER A 7 -3.69 3.07 -15.58
C SER A 7 -4.47 3.18 -14.26
N ASP A 8 -5.52 4.00 -14.20
CA ASP A 8 -6.35 4.11 -13.01
C ASP A 8 -7.09 2.79 -12.71
N ARG A 9 -7.62 2.14 -13.74
CA ARG A 9 -8.30 0.85 -13.57
C ARG A 9 -7.34 -0.23 -13.11
N VAL A 10 -6.16 -0.28 -13.71
CA VAL A 10 -5.14 -1.25 -13.30
C VAL A 10 -4.71 -0.97 -11.85
N ALA A 11 -4.55 0.30 -11.49
CA ALA A 11 -4.21 0.69 -10.12
C ALA A 11 -5.25 0.17 -9.11
N ASP A 12 -6.54 0.34 -9.41
CA ASP A 12 -7.60 -0.13 -8.54
C ASP A 12 -7.59 -1.66 -8.41
N GLN A 13 -7.37 -2.35 -9.51
CA GLN A 13 -7.28 -3.81 -9.51
C GLN A 13 -6.08 -4.28 -8.69
N ILE A 14 -4.93 -3.64 -8.86
CA ILE A 14 -3.71 -3.99 -8.10
C ILE A 14 -3.95 -3.74 -6.61
N ARG A 15 -4.56 -2.61 -6.25
CA ARG A 15 -4.83 -2.31 -4.85
C ARG A 15 -5.68 -3.40 -4.21
N SER A 16 -6.74 -3.81 -4.88
CA SER A 16 -7.61 -4.86 -4.38
C SER A 16 -6.88 -6.19 -4.23
N GLU A 17 -6.12 -6.58 -5.24
CA GLU A 17 -5.40 -7.87 -5.23
C GLU A 17 -4.31 -7.90 -4.16
N ILE A 18 -3.52 -6.84 -4.05
CA ILE A 18 -2.46 -6.80 -3.03
C ILE A 18 -3.07 -6.86 -1.62
N GLY A 19 -4.16 -6.14 -1.39
CA GLY A 19 -4.83 -6.19 -0.11
C GLY A 19 -5.26 -7.61 0.27
N GLN A 20 -5.84 -8.33 -0.67
CA GLN A 20 -6.25 -9.72 -0.45
C GLN A 20 -5.06 -10.65 -0.27
N LEU A 21 -4.03 -10.49 -1.09
CA LEU A 21 -2.83 -11.33 -1.01
C LEU A 21 -2.11 -11.16 0.33
N LEU A 22 -1.97 -9.92 0.79
CA LEU A 22 -1.32 -9.66 2.07
C LEU A 22 -2.14 -10.21 3.24
N ALA A 23 -3.46 -10.15 3.14
CA ALA A 23 -4.33 -10.65 4.20
C ALA A 23 -4.38 -12.18 4.27
N ARG A 24 -4.26 -12.87 3.15
CA ARG A 24 -4.59 -14.30 3.06
C ARG A 24 -3.43 -15.21 2.70
N GLU A 25 -2.48 -14.74 1.90
CA GLU A 25 -1.49 -15.61 1.29
C GLU A 25 -0.05 -15.27 1.60
N VAL A 26 0.23 -14.09 2.13
CA VAL A 26 1.59 -13.69 2.50
C VAL A 26 1.79 -13.93 3.98
N HIS A 27 2.74 -14.81 4.29
CA HIS A 27 3.05 -15.18 5.68
C HIS A 27 4.49 -14.82 6.01
N ASP A 28 4.78 -13.53 6.04
CA ASP A 28 6.10 -13.06 6.44
C ASP A 28 6.01 -12.48 7.85
N PRO A 29 6.81 -12.99 8.80
CA PRO A 29 6.72 -12.53 10.19
C PRO A 29 7.08 -11.06 10.38
N GLY A 30 7.79 -10.44 9.42
CA GLY A 30 8.09 -9.03 9.48
C GLY A 30 6.91 -8.14 9.14
N ILE A 31 5.92 -8.67 8.41
CA ILE A 31 4.75 -7.89 8.00
C ILE A 31 3.72 -7.89 9.12
N GLY A 32 3.43 -6.69 9.64
CA GLY A 32 2.39 -6.50 10.65
C GLY A 32 1.03 -6.24 10.04
N PHE A 33 0.19 -5.49 10.75
CA PHE A 33 -1.12 -5.10 10.23
C PHE A 33 -0.95 -3.99 9.21
N VAL A 34 -1.00 -4.36 7.94
CA VAL A 34 -0.77 -3.48 6.80
C VAL A 34 -2.10 -3.15 6.12
N THR A 35 -2.28 -1.87 5.83
CA THR A 35 -3.39 -1.41 4.99
C THR A 35 -2.82 -0.76 3.75
N VAL A 36 -3.20 -1.24 2.57
CA VAL A 36 -2.86 -0.58 1.31
C VAL A 36 -3.82 0.59 1.13
N THR A 37 -3.29 1.80 1.14
CA THR A 37 -4.12 3.01 1.12
C THR A 37 -4.41 3.48 -0.31
N ARG A 38 -3.43 3.36 -1.20
CA ARG A 38 -3.63 3.75 -2.61
C ARG A 38 -2.55 3.12 -3.47
N VAL A 39 -2.82 3.06 -4.75
CA VAL A 39 -1.86 2.58 -5.75
C VAL A 39 -1.86 3.57 -6.91
N GLN A 40 -0.67 3.93 -7.38
CA GLN A 40 -0.49 4.78 -8.55
C GLN A 40 0.28 4.00 -9.59
N VAL A 41 -0.28 3.88 -10.78
CA VAL A 41 0.36 3.17 -11.89
C VAL A 41 0.73 4.19 -12.95
N THR A 42 1.95 4.10 -13.47
CA THR A 42 2.39 5.00 -14.55
C THR A 42 1.56 4.75 -15.82
N PRO A 43 1.38 5.78 -16.66
CA PRO A 43 0.56 5.62 -17.87
C PRO A 43 1.02 4.51 -18.79
N ASP A 44 2.32 4.22 -18.83
CA ASP A 44 2.89 3.14 -19.62
C ASP A 44 2.74 1.77 -18.94
N LEU A 45 2.12 1.72 -17.76
CA LEU A 45 1.89 0.51 -16.97
C LEU A 45 3.16 -0.23 -16.56
N GLN A 46 4.30 0.44 -16.51
CA GLN A 46 5.57 -0.21 -16.18
C GLN A 46 5.89 -0.15 -14.69
N GLN A 47 5.34 0.83 -13.98
CA GLN A 47 5.63 0.99 -12.55
C GLN A 47 4.34 1.19 -11.76
N ALA A 48 4.25 0.53 -10.62
CA ALA A 48 3.14 0.68 -9.69
C ALA A 48 3.71 1.06 -8.33
N ARG A 49 3.30 2.21 -7.82
CA ARG A 49 3.68 2.66 -6.48
C ARG A 49 2.55 2.31 -5.54
N VAL A 50 2.87 1.47 -4.55
CA VAL A 50 1.88 0.94 -3.59
C VAL A 50 2.11 1.64 -2.27
N PHE A 51 1.16 2.48 -1.87
CA PHE A 51 1.22 3.18 -0.60
C PHE A 51 0.50 2.38 0.48
N TYR A 52 1.10 2.35 1.66
CA TYR A 52 0.55 1.56 2.76
C TYR A 52 0.77 2.26 4.09
N THR A 53 -0.03 1.88 5.06
CA THR A 53 0.22 2.19 6.46
C THR A 53 0.34 0.88 7.23
N VAL A 54 0.99 0.94 8.38
CA VAL A 54 1.13 -0.21 9.26
C VAL A 54 0.85 0.25 10.68
N LEU A 55 0.13 -0.59 11.41
CA LEU A 55 -0.15 -0.33 12.81
C LEU A 55 1.09 -0.70 13.62
N GLY A 56 1.58 0.26 14.41
CA GLY A 56 2.73 0.04 15.27
C GLY A 56 3.74 1.17 15.20
N ASP A 57 4.89 0.94 15.82
CA ASP A 57 5.95 1.92 15.93
C ASP A 57 6.90 1.88 14.72
N GLU A 58 7.98 2.64 14.81
CA GLU A 58 8.97 2.70 13.73
C GLU A 58 9.63 1.34 13.47
N LYS A 59 9.82 0.55 14.52
CA LYS A 59 10.37 -0.80 14.37
C LYS A 59 9.43 -1.67 13.54
N ALA A 60 8.12 -1.58 13.82
CA ALA A 60 7.10 -2.29 13.03
C ALA A 60 7.09 -1.83 11.58
N ARG A 61 7.26 -0.54 11.34
CA ARG A 61 7.34 0.01 9.97
C ARG A 61 8.54 -0.56 9.21
N LYS A 62 9.70 -0.58 9.84
CA LYS A 62 10.92 -1.12 9.20
C LYS A 62 10.80 -2.60 8.92
N ALA A 63 10.28 -3.36 9.87
CA ALA A 63 10.07 -4.80 9.69
C ALA A 63 9.09 -5.07 8.55
N THR A 64 8.02 -4.29 8.47
CA THR A 64 7.02 -4.42 7.40
C THR A 64 7.62 -4.07 6.06
N ALA A 65 8.39 -2.99 5.96
CA ALA A 65 9.05 -2.62 4.70
C ALA A 65 9.94 -3.76 4.19
N GLY A 66 10.72 -4.38 5.08
CA GLY A 66 11.55 -5.53 4.72
C GLY A 66 10.71 -6.72 4.26
N GLY A 67 9.62 -7.01 4.97
CA GLY A 67 8.73 -8.10 4.60
C GLY A 67 8.06 -7.90 3.24
N LEU A 68 7.61 -6.67 2.97
CA LEU A 68 7.01 -6.35 1.68
C LEU A 68 8.03 -6.48 0.55
N SER A 69 9.27 -6.07 0.78
CA SER A 69 10.33 -6.23 -0.20
C SER A 69 10.56 -7.71 -0.51
N ARG A 70 10.60 -8.57 0.51
CA ARG A 70 10.76 -10.01 0.31
C ARG A 70 9.58 -10.63 -0.41
N ALA A 71 8.37 -10.12 -0.18
CA ALA A 71 7.15 -10.65 -0.78
C ALA A 71 6.93 -10.16 -2.22
N THR A 72 7.66 -9.14 -2.66
CA THR A 72 7.43 -8.50 -3.96
C THR A 72 7.43 -9.48 -5.13
N PRO A 73 8.40 -10.40 -5.27
CA PRO A 73 8.38 -11.33 -6.41
C PRO A 73 7.12 -12.21 -6.43
N PHE A 74 6.68 -12.68 -5.27
CA PHE A 74 5.45 -13.47 -5.16
C PHE A 74 4.23 -12.64 -5.56
N LEU A 75 4.14 -11.40 -5.02
CA LEU A 75 3.03 -10.51 -5.32
C LEU A 75 2.94 -10.20 -6.81
N ARG A 76 4.08 -9.94 -7.45
CA ARG A 76 4.11 -9.67 -8.89
C ARG A 76 3.61 -10.86 -9.70
N ARG A 77 4.03 -12.08 -9.34
CA ARG A 77 3.56 -13.28 -10.05
C ARG A 77 2.05 -13.46 -9.90
N GLN A 78 1.53 -13.26 -8.71
CA GLN A 78 0.10 -13.40 -8.47
C GLN A 78 -0.71 -12.34 -9.20
N ILE A 79 -0.26 -11.09 -9.17
CA ILE A 79 -0.93 -10.01 -9.87
C ILE A 79 -0.95 -10.29 -11.37
N GLY A 80 0.18 -10.70 -11.93
CA GLY A 80 0.25 -11.01 -13.35
C GLY A 80 -0.71 -12.09 -13.77
N SER A 81 -0.82 -13.13 -12.96
CA SER A 81 -1.73 -14.24 -13.22
C SER A 81 -3.19 -13.83 -13.06
N ARG A 82 -3.53 -13.18 -11.93
CA ARG A 82 -4.92 -12.84 -11.60
C ARG A 82 -5.50 -11.77 -12.52
N LEU A 83 -4.69 -10.81 -12.92
CA LEU A 83 -5.14 -9.71 -13.78
C LEU A 83 -4.85 -9.98 -15.25
N ARG A 84 -4.23 -11.10 -15.57
CA ARG A 84 -3.89 -11.49 -16.94
C ARG A 84 -3.11 -10.40 -17.68
N LEU A 85 -2.14 -9.81 -16.96
CA LEU A 85 -1.32 -8.76 -17.54
C LEU A 85 -0.19 -9.38 -18.35
N LYS A 86 0.01 -8.88 -19.57
CA LYS A 86 1.14 -9.30 -20.40
C LYS A 86 2.47 -8.90 -19.79
N ARG A 87 2.50 -7.71 -19.20
CA ARG A 87 3.68 -7.19 -18.48
C ARG A 87 3.21 -6.74 -17.11
N VAL A 88 3.81 -7.30 -16.07
CA VAL A 88 3.49 -6.93 -14.71
C VAL A 88 4.28 -5.69 -14.35
N PRO A 89 3.63 -4.63 -13.85
CA PRO A 89 4.36 -3.45 -13.39
C PRO A 89 5.35 -3.83 -12.29
N GLU A 90 6.45 -3.10 -12.24
CA GLU A 90 7.35 -3.19 -11.12
C GLU A 90 6.69 -2.54 -9.90
N LEU A 91 6.73 -3.23 -8.76
CA LEU A 91 6.06 -2.75 -7.54
C LEU A 91 7.04 -2.01 -6.64
N PHE A 92 6.66 -0.81 -6.24
CA PHE A 92 7.42 -0.01 -5.29
C PHE A 92 6.53 0.29 -4.08
N PHE A 93 6.88 -0.24 -2.93
CA PHE A 93 6.13 0.00 -1.71
C PHE A 93 6.66 1.24 -1.01
N ALA A 94 5.74 2.12 -0.61
CA ALA A 94 6.08 3.34 0.10
C ALA A 94 5.09 3.57 1.24
N TYR A 95 5.60 3.96 2.40
CA TYR A 95 4.73 4.32 3.52
C TYR A 95 3.92 5.57 3.15
N ASP A 96 2.63 5.55 3.44
CA ASP A 96 1.75 6.66 3.09
C ASP A 96 1.84 7.77 4.15
N GLU A 97 2.75 8.69 3.94
CA GLU A 97 2.98 9.80 4.86
C GLU A 97 1.79 10.75 4.92
N SER A 98 1.00 10.85 3.85
CA SER A 98 -0.12 11.78 3.82
C SER A 98 -1.18 11.38 4.84
N ILE A 99 -1.49 10.09 4.94
CA ILE A 99 -2.48 9.61 5.91
C ILE A 99 -1.92 9.66 7.33
N ALA A 100 -0.66 9.23 7.51
CA ALA A 100 -0.02 9.31 8.81
C ALA A 100 0.07 10.76 9.30
N GLY A 101 0.37 11.69 8.40
CA GLY A 101 0.40 13.11 8.73
C GLY A 101 -0.96 13.65 9.12
N GLN A 102 -2.00 13.26 8.41
CA GLN A 102 -3.37 13.68 8.74
C GLN A 102 -3.81 13.15 10.10
N ASP A 103 -3.60 11.88 10.36
CA ASP A 103 -3.94 11.29 11.65
C ASP A 103 -3.22 11.99 12.79
N ARG A 104 -1.97 12.32 12.59
CA ARG A 104 -1.16 13.02 13.58
C ARG A 104 -1.70 14.42 13.87
N ILE A 105 -2.08 15.14 12.80
CA ILE A 105 -2.67 16.47 12.95
C ILE A 105 -3.99 16.40 13.69
N GLU A 106 -4.85 15.45 13.33
CA GLU A 106 -6.12 15.26 14.00
C GLU A 106 -5.93 14.90 15.49
N GLN A 107 -4.96 14.05 15.79
CA GLN A 107 -4.63 13.73 17.17
C GLN A 107 -4.21 14.95 17.96
N ILE A 108 -3.34 15.77 17.40
CA ILE A 108 -2.89 17.00 18.04
C ILE A 108 -4.04 17.94 18.29
N LEU A 109 -4.91 18.11 17.30
CA LEU A 109 -6.10 18.97 17.45
C LEU A 109 -7.05 18.46 18.52
N ASN A 110 -7.24 17.15 18.59
CA ASN A 110 -8.10 16.57 19.62
C ASN A 110 -7.50 16.75 21.01
N GLU A 111 -6.18 16.60 21.16
CA GLU A 111 -5.50 16.84 22.43
C GLU A 111 -5.66 18.29 22.87
N ILE A 112 -5.52 19.23 21.93
CA ILE A 112 -5.70 20.65 22.22
C ILE A 112 -7.13 20.91 22.69
N LYS A 113 -8.14 20.34 22.04
CA LYS A 113 -9.53 20.48 22.42
C LYS A 113 -9.80 19.94 23.82
N HIS A 114 -9.18 18.82 24.16
CA HIS A 114 -9.37 18.22 25.48
C HIS A 114 -8.67 18.95 26.60
N HIS A 115 -7.63 19.72 26.27
CA HIS A 115 -6.87 20.49 27.25
C HIS A 115 -7.33 21.94 27.40
N GLU A 116 -8.24 22.39 26.57
CA GLU A 116 -8.81 23.72 26.73
C GLU A 116 -9.78 23.75 27.90
N PRO A 117 -9.66 24.77 28.76
CA PRO A 117 -10.59 24.93 29.90
C PRO A 117 -12.00 25.26 29.47
#